data_560f04c7c31daccf5f422993a716a865
#
_entry.id   560f04c7c31daccf5f422993a716a865
#
_cell.length_a   1.000
_cell.length_b   1.000
_cell.length_c   1.000
_cell.angle_alpha   90.00
_cell.angle_beta   90.00
_cell.angle_gamma   90.00
#
_symmetry.space_group_name_H-M   'P 1'
#
loop_
_entity.id
_entity.type
_entity.pdbx_description
1 polymer ?
#
loop_
_entity_poly.entity_id
_entity_poly.type
_entity_poly.pdbx_seq_one_letter_code
_entity_poly.pdbx_strand_id
1 'polypeptide(L)'
;YAVKALSNISILKFMKKLGSWLDTVSIQEVELGLLAGFDSNKIIYTPNGVSIDEIEAVSKLGVQINIDNLSILELFGQKHPEIPVCIRINPHIMAGGNSKISVGHIDSKFGISIHQVPHIKRVVENTGMKINGIHMHTGSDILDIDTFLRATEILFDVAKQFDDIEFIDFGSGFKVPYKEGDISTDIEQLGVQLSERFNEFCVEYGKEITLMFEPGKFLVSEAGVFLAKVNVVKQTTSTVFAHVDSGFNHLVRPMMYDSYHH
;
A
#
# COMPACT_ATOMS: atom_id res chain seq x y z
N TYR A 1 -4.04 2.77 7.52
CA TYR A 1 -4.52 1.39 7.41
C TYR A 1 -4.94 1.08 5.99
N ALA A 2 -4.41 0.00 5.38
CA ALA A 2 -4.80 -0.46 4.05
C ALA A 2 -6.12 -1.26 4.10
N VAL A 3 -7.18 -0.68 3.54
CA VAL A 3 -8.57 -1.22 3.58
C VAL A 3 -8.67 -2.58 2.92
N LYS A 4 -7.91 -2.82 1.84
CA LYS A 4 -7.86 -4.11 1.11
C LYS A 4 -7.58 -5.33 1.99
N ALA A 5 -6.96 -5.16 3.16
CA ALA A 5 -6.67 -6.27 4.06
C ALA A 5 -7.93 -6.79 4.77
N LEU A 6 -8.81 -5.90 5.20
CA LEU A 6 -10.10 -6.22 5.82
C LEU A 6 -11.00 -4.97 5.81
N SER A 7 -11.95 -4.92 4.90
CA SER A 7 -12.84 -3.78 4.66
C SER A 7 -14.09 -3.75 5.56
N ASN A 8 -14.11 -4.52 6.64
CA ASN A 8 -15.24 -4.55 7.58
C ASN A 8 -15.43 -3.18 8.24
N ILE A 9 -16.64 -2.62 8.18
CA ILE A 9 -16.93 -1.26 8.67
C ILE A 9 -16.67 -1.07 10.17
N SER A 10 -16.85 -2.12 10.98
CA SER A 10 -16.55 -2.06 12.42
C SER A 10 -15.05 -1.95 12.66
N ILE A 11 -14.24 -2.63 11.86
CA ILE A 11 -12.77 -2.50 11.88
C ILE A 11 -12.35 -1.11 11.42
N LEU A 12 -12.92 -0.58 10.35
CA LEU A 12 -12.62 0.78 9.90
C LEU A 12 -12.94 1.83 10.97
N LYS A 13 -14.10 1.74 11.62
CA LYS A 13 -14.45 2.60 12.76
C LYS A 13 -13.48 2.47 13.94
N PHE A 14 -12.98 1.26 14.19
CA PHE A 14 -11.97 1.02 15.21
C PHE A 14 -10.63 1.67 14.84
N MET A 15 -10.17 1.49 13.61
CA MET A 15 -8.94 2.13 13.09
C MET A 15 -9.05 3.65 13.15
N LYS A 16 -10.20 4.24 12.78
CA LYS A 16 -10.45 5.67 12.95
C LYS A 16 -10.29 6.11 14.40
N LYS A 17 -10.86 5.37 15.35
CA LYS A 17 -10.75 5.68 16.78
C LYS A 17 -9.31 5.68 17.29
N LEU A 18 -8.44 4.87 16.67
CA LEU A 18 -7.01 4.85 16.95
C LEU A 18 -6.22 5.98 16.24
N GLY A 19 -6.88 6.83 15.47
CA GLY A 19 -6.24 7.94 14.76
C GLY A 19 -5.62 7.57 13.40
N SER A 20 -5.85 6.36 12.90
CA SER A 20 -5.35 5.92 11.58
C SER A 20 -5.97 6.74 10.46
N TRP A 21 -5.23 6.91 9.37
CA TRP A 21 -5.74 7.27 8.05
C TRP A 21 -6.09 5.99 7.29
N LEU A 22 -6.71 6.12 6.09
CA LEU A 22 -7.01 4.99 5.22
C LEU A 22 -6.23 5.06 3.91
N ASP A 23 -5.65 3.93 3.50
CA ASP A 23 -5.25 3.63 2.13
C ASP A 23 -6.36 2.82 1.46
N THR A 24 -6.86 3.31 0.32
CA THR A 24 -7.99 2.75 -0.43
C THR A 24 -7.60 2.52 -1.88
N VAL A 25 -8.10 1.46 -2.51
CA VAL A 25 -7.73 1.06 -3.87
C VAL A 25 -8.88 1.09 -4.87
N SER A 26 -10.08 1.44 -4.41
CA SER A 26 -11.28 1.60 -5.24
C SER A 26 -12.18 2.69 -4.70
N ILE A 27 -13.03 3.26 -5.56
CA ILE A 27 -14.02 4.26 -5.13
C ILE A 27 -14.95 3.72 -4.04
N GLN A 28 -15.27 2.41 -4.07
CA GLN A 28 -16.12 1.76 -3.06
C GLN A 28 -15.42 1.71 -1.69
N GLU A 29 -14.10 1.52 -1.64
CA GLU A 29 -13.35 1.60 -0.38
C GLU A 29 -13.28 3.03 0.15
N VAL A 30 -13.18 4.04 -0.72
CA VAL A 30 -13.29 5.47 -0.34
C VAL A 30 -14.65 5.75 0.29
N GLU A 31 -15.73 5.37 -0.40
CA GLU A 31 -17.10 5.53 0.09
C GLU A 31 -17.33 4.82 1.43
N LEU A 32 -16.78 3.61 1.58
CA LEU A 32 -16.85 2.85 2.83
C LEU A 32 -16.09 3.56 3.97
N GLY A 33 -14.94 4.17 3.66
CA GLY A 33 -14.18 4.99 4.61
C GLY A 33 -14.98 6.22 5.07
N LEU A 34 -15.59 6.95 4.13
CA LEU A 34 -16.47 8.08 4.43
C LEU A 34 -17.68 7.65 5.26
N LEU A 35 -18.30 6.49 4.93
CA LEU A 35 -19.40 5.90 5.70
C LEU A 35 -18.96 5.49 7.11
N ALA A 36 -17.72 5.04 7.28
CA ALA A 36 -17.15 4.74 8.60
C ALA A 36 -16.86 6.01 9.40
N GLY A 37 -16.97 7.18 8.75
CA GLY A 37 -16.86 8.51 9.33
C GLY A 37 -15.45 9.12 9.27
N PHE A 38 -14.55 8.61 8.43
CA PHE A 38 -13.26 9.26 8.21
C PHE A 38 -13.46 10.61 7.52
N ASP A 39 -12.65 11.59 7.89
CA ASP A 39 -12.54 12.83 7.14
C ASP A 39 -11.86 12.55 5.79
N SER A 40 -12.32 13.19 4.73
CA SER A 40 -11.80 12.94 3.37
C SER A 40 -10.28 13.19 3.27
N ASN A 41 -9.77 14.20 3.96
CA ASN A 41 -8.34 14.52 4.02
C ASN A 41 -7.47 13.48 4.78
N LYS A 42 -8.11 12.44 5.35
CA LYS A 42 -7.44 11.29 5.97
C LYS A 42 -7.63 10.00 5.18
N ILE A 43 -8.04 10.13 3.93
CA ILE A 43 -8.17 9.01 3.01
C ILE A 43 -7.24 9.26 1.83
N ILE A 44 -6.39 8.26 1.53
CA ILE A 44 -5.55 8.23 0.33
C ILE A 44 -6.16 7.22 -0.63
N TYR A 45 -6.31 7.62 -1.88
CA TYR A 45 -6.76 6.75 -2.96
C TYR A 45 -5.58 6.35 -3.82
N THR A 46 -5.19 5.07 -3.74
CA THR A 46 -4.02 4.46 -4.39
C THR A 46 -4.45 3.40 -5.41
N PRO A 47 -5.11 3.78 -6.52
CA PRO A 47 -5.62 2.84 -7.50
C PRO A 47 -4.50 2.27 -8.39
N ASN A 48 -4.81 1.17 -9.10
CA ASN A 48 -4.00 0.67 -10.19
C ASN A 48 -4.89 0.18 -11.33
N GLY A 49 -4.64 0.69 -12.54
CA GLY A 49 -5.35 0.27 -13.74
C GLY A 49 -6.82 0.72 -13.82
N VAL A 50 -7.16 1.84 -13.21
CA VAL A 50 -8.49 2.47 -13.27
C VAL A 50 -8.55 3.54 -14.38
N SER A 51 -9.77 3.91 -14.78
CA SER A 51 -9.98 4.98 -15.77
C SER A 51 -9.76 6.36 -15.15
N ILE A 52 -9.48 7.34 -16.01
CA ILE A 52 -9.40 8.75 -15.59
C ILE A 52 -10.73 9.22 -15.00
N ASP A 53 -11.86 8.75 -15.51
CA ASP A 53 -13.20 9.12 -15.02
C ASP A 53 -13.40 8.69 -13.56
N GLU A 54 -12.88 7.53 -13.15
CA GLU A 54 -12.93 7.10 -11.74
C GLU A 54 -12.07 8.00 -10.87
N ILE A 55 -10.85 8.34 -11.30
CA ILE A 55 -9.97 9.25 -10.56
C ILE A 55 -10.61 10.63 -10.40
N GLU A 56 -11.23 11.17 -11.48
CA GLU A 56 -11.97 12.43 -11.43
C GLU A 56 -13.20 12.36 -10.51
N ALA A 57 -13.89 11.20 -10.47
CA ALA A 57 -14.99 11.01 -9.54
C ALA A 57 -14.53 11.00 -8.09
N VAL A 58 -13.42 10.32 -7.81
CA VAL A 58 -12.83 10.24 -6.47
C VAL A 58 -12.24 11.59 -6.02
N SER A 59 -11.59 12.35 -6.93
CA SER A 59 -11.02 13.65 -6.58
C SER A 59 -12.08 14.65 -6.07
N LYS A 60 -13.32 14.55 -6.57
CA LYS A 60 -14.47 15.36 -6.11
C LYS A 60 -14.90 15.04 -4.67
N LEU A 61 -14.47 13.90 -4.11
CA LEU A 61 -14.71 13.53 -2.72
C LEU A 61 -13.72 14.20 -1.76
N GLY A 62 -12.71 14.92 -2.29
CA GLY A 62 -11.73 15.64 -1.49
C GLY A 62 -10.71 14.76 -0.78
N VAL A 63 -10.45 13.56 -1.29
CA VAL A 63 -9.42 12.64 -0.79
C VAL A 63 -8.09 12.88 -1.49
N GLN A 64 -6.98 12.46 -0.87
CA GLN A 64 -5.65 12.51 -1.48
C GLN A 64 -5.58 11.50 -2.62
N ILE A 65 -5.20 11.94 -3.82
CA ILE A 65 -5.02 11.09 -5.00
C ILE A 65 -3.57 10.66 -5.11
N ASN A 66 -3.34 9.37 -5.29
CA ASN A 66 -2.04 8.78 -5.60
C ASN A 66 -2.07 8.21 -7.04
N ILE A 67 -1.14 8.63 -7.89
CA ILE A 67 -1.10 8.24 -9.31
C ILE A 67 0.15 7.39 -9.58
N ASP A 68 -0.04 6.24 -10.22
CA ASP A 68 1.01 5.28 -10.52
C ASP A 68 1.34 5.12 -12.01
N ASN A 69 0.83 6.03 -12.84
CA ASN A 69 0.92 5.92 -14.29
C ASN A 69 1.12 7.30 -14.94
N LEU A 70 2.10 7.41 -15.85
CA LEU A 70 2.43 8.68 -16.53
C LEU A 70 1.29 9.23 -17.40
N SER A 71 0.60 8.35 -18.14
CA SER A 71 -0.49 8.80 -19.01
C SER A 71 -1.66 9.37 -18.20
N ILE A 72 -1.96 8.75 -17.05
CA ILE A 72 -2.96 9.27 -16.12
C ILE A 72 -2.49 10.56 -15.46
N LEU A 73 -1.21 10.64 -15.06
CA LEU A 73 -0.65 11.85 -14.48
C LEU A 73 -0.76 13.04 -15.44
N GLU A 74 -0.43 12.84 -16.72
CA GLU A 74 -0.54 13.88 -17.75
C GLU A 74 -1.99 14.30 -17.98
N LEU A 75 -2.91 13.34 -18.17
CA LEU A 75 -4.34 13.63 -18.37
C LEU A 75 -4.96 14.35 -17.17
N PHE A 76 -4.64 13.91 -15.96
CA PHE A 76 -5.15 14.53 -14.74
C PHE A 76 -4.59 15.93 -14.55
N GLY A 77 -3.27 16.12 -14.76
CA GLY A 77 -2.63 17.41 -14.65
C GLY A 77 -3.12 18.43 -15.70
N GLN A 78 -3.47 17.99 -16.93
CA GLN A 78 -4.08 18.86 -17.94
C GLN A 78 -5.47 19.33 -17.55
N LYS A 79 -6.26 18.50 -16.85
CA LYS A 79 -7.65 18.80 -16.48
C LYS A 79 -7.79 19.47 -15.12
N HIS A 80 -6.93 19.12 -14.17
CA HIS A 80 -7.04 19.48 -12.76
C HIS A 80 -5.68 19.90 -12.17
N PRO A 81 -4.98 20.88 -12.76
CA PRO A 81 -3.65 21.30 -12.29
C PRO A 81 -3.66 21.87 -10.87
N GLU A 82 -4.82 22.32 -10.39
CA GLU A 82 -5.02 22.86 -9.04
C GLU A 82 -5.07 21.79 -7.94
N ILE A 83 -5.27 20.51 -8.30
CA ILE A 83 -5.36 19.40 -7.33
C ILE A 83 -3.96 18.79 -7.18
N PRO A 84 -3.33 18.90 -6.00
CA PRO A 84 -2.04 18.28 -5.77
C PRO A 84 -2.20 16.75 -5.69
N VAL A 85 -1.21 16.02 -6.20
CA VAL A 85 -1.24 14.56 -6.22
C VAL A 85 0.03 13.95 -5.62
N CYS A 86 -0.11 12.78 -5.04
CA CYS A 86 0.99 11.89 -4.73
C CYS A 86 1.33 11.04 -5.97
N ILE A 87 2.59 10.71 -6.15
CA ILE A 87 3.04 9.80 -7.21
C ILE A 87 3.63 8.53 -6.62
N ARG A 88 3.20 7.38 -7.15
CA ARG A 88 3.77 6.09 -6.78
C ARG A 88 4.97 5.77 -7.65
N ILE A 89 6.13 5.64 -7.03
CA ILE A 89 7.40 5.29 -7.68
C ILE A 89 7.69 3.79 -7.52
N ASN A 90 8.15 3.16 -8.58
CA ASN A 90 8.79 1.86 -8.51
C ASN A 90 10.32 2.08 -8.42
N PRO A 91 10.95 1.83 -7.26
CA PRO A 91 12.38 2.02 -7.08
C PRO A 91 13.23 0.91 -7.70
N HIS A 92 12.61 -0.12 -8.30
CA HIS A 92 13.26 -1.31 -8.85
C HIS A 92 14.06 -2.12 -7.81
N ILE A 93 13.63 -2.07 -6.56
CA ILE A 93 14.18 -2.86 -5.45
C ILE A 93 13.15 -3.88 -4.99
N MET A 94 13.57 -5.13 -4.89
CA MET A 94 12.76 -6.22 -4.36
C MET A 94 13.11 -6.44 -2.88
N ALA A 95 12.22 -6.06 -1.99
CA ALA A 95 12.40 -6.23 -0.54
C ALA A 95 11.56 -7.38 0.05
N GLY A 96 10.72 -8.05 -0.75
CA GLY A 96 9.81 -9.11 -0.30
C GLY A 96 10.36 -10.52 -0.47
N GLY A 97 9.91 -11.44 0.40
CA GLY A 97 10.37 -12.84 0.44
C GLY A 97 9.75 -13.77 -0.61
N ASN A 98 8.72 -13.36 -1.36
CA ASN A 98 8.04 -14.19 -2.34
C ASN A 98 7.96 -13.50 -3.71
N SER A 99 8.58 -14.10 -4.72
CA SER A 99 8.64 -13.56 -6.09
C SER A 99 7.25 -13.36 -6.74
N LYS A 100 6.23 -14.17 -6.35
CA LYS A 100 4.87 -14.07 -6.89
C LYS A 100 4.10 -12.83 -6.41
N ILE A 101 4.55 -12.19 -5.34
CA ILE A 101 3.92 -11.01 -4.73
C ILE A 101 4.89 -9.84 -4.57
N SER A 102 6.06 -9.91 -5.20
CA SER A 102 7.01 -8.81 -5.28
C SER A 102 6.50 -7.77 -6.28
N VAL A 103 6.35 -6.52 -5.84
CA VAL A 103 5.88 -5.40 -6.68
C VAL A 103 6.97 -4.39 -7.02
N GLY A 104 8.17 -4.55 -6.45
CA GLY A 104 9.35 -3.74 -6.76
C GLY A 104 10.18 -4.24 -7.96
N HIS A 105 9.72 -5.27 -8.68
CA HIS A 105 10.41 -5.79 -9.85
C HIS A 105 10.35 -4.80 -11.03
N ILE A 106 11.35 -4.83 -11.92
CA ILE A 106 11.39 -3.95 -13.09
C ILE A 106 10.17 -4.13 -14.02
N ASP A 107 9.66 -5.37 -14.12
CA ASP A 107 8.47 -5.70 -14.92
C ASP A 107 7.17 -5.63 -14.10
N SER A 108 7.17 -4.96 -12.94
CA SER A 108 5.96 -4.77 -12.16
C SER A 108 5.02 -3.78 -12.86
N LYS A 109 3.72 -4.09 -12.83
CA LYS A 109 2.68 -3.17 -13.32
C LYS A 109 2.47 -1.96 -12.38
N PHE A 110 3.05 -1.97 -11.18
CA PHE A 110 2.81 -0.96 -10.16
C PHE A 110 3.89 0.12 -10.15
N GLY A 111 3.45 1.36 -10.08
CA GLY A 111 4.30 2.53 -9.93
C GLY A 111 4.98 2.99 -11.22
N ILE A 112 5.29 4.27 -11.27
CA ILE A 112 6.11 4.88 -12.32
C ILE A 112 7.56 4.51 -12.05
N SER A 113 8.27 3.99 -13.04
CA SER A 113 9.69 3.65 -12.90
C SER A 113 10.50 4.86 -12.46
N ILE A 114 11.45 4.65 -11.54
CA ILE A 114 12.41 5.71 -11.14
C ILE A 114 13.13 6.33 -12.35
N HIS A 115 13.38 5.57 -13.42
CA HIS A 115 14.00 6.08 -14.63
C HIS A 115 13.10 7.04 -15.42
N GLN A 116 11.80 7.10 -15.09
CA GLN A 116 10.82 7.99 -15.71
C GLN A 116 10.58 9.29 -14.91
N VAL A 117 11.28 9.52 -13.80
CA VAL A 117 11.17 10.78 -13.03
C VAL A 117 11.39 12.02 -13.90
N PRO A 118 12.33 12.06 -14.88
CA PRO A 118 12.44 13.20 -15.81
C PRO A 118 11.17 13.44 -16.66
N HIS A 119 10.36 12.40 -16.92
CA HIS A 119 9.07 12.57 -17.59
C HIS A 119 8.02 13.17 -16.65
N ILE A 120 7.98 12.72 -15.38
CA ILE A 120 7.11 13.32 -14.36
C ILE A 120 7.38 14.82 -14.27
N LYS A 121 8.65 15.24 -14.18
CA LYS A 121 9.04 16.66 -14.12
C LYS A 121 8.52 17.45 -15.31
N ARG A 122 8.63 16.91 -16.51
CA ARG A 122 8.07 17.54 -17.72
C ARG A 122 6.55 17.68 -17.67
N VAL A 123 5.83 16.68 -17.15
CA VAL A 123 4.38 16.78 -16.96
C VAL A 123 4.05 17.90 -15.97
N VAL A 124 4.74 17.96 -14.83
CA VAL A 124 4.58 19.02 -13.84
C VAL A 124 4.85 20.41 -14.45
N GLU A 125 5.96 20.58 -15.15
CA GLU A 125 6.32 21.83 -15.81
C GLU A 125 5.27 22.27 -16.86
N ASN A 126 4.78 21.33 -17.66
CA ASN A 126 3.83 21.62 -18.74
C ASN A 126 2.41 21.90 -18.22
N THR A 127 1.99 21.30 -17.14
CA THR A 127 0.62 21.42 -16.62
C THR A 127 0.50 22.42 -15.47
N GLY A 128 1.60 22.70 -14.75
CA GLY A 128 1.60 23.51 -13.55
C GLY A 128 1.04 22.79 -12.32
N MET A 129 0.78 21.48 -12.42
CA MET A 129 0.31 20.68 -11.29
C MET A 129 1.39 20.54 -10.21
N LYS A 130 0.96 20.19 -8.99
CA LYS A 130 1.86 20.00 -7.87
C LYS A 130 1.92 18.53 -7.46
N ILE A 131 3.14 18.08 -7.14
CA ILE A 131 3.36 16.79 -6.48
C ILE A 131 3.54 17.07 -4.99
N ASN A 132 2.58 16.63 -4.17
CA ASN A 132 2.61 16.83 -2.73
C ASN A 132 3.00 15.59 -1.93
N GLY A 133 3.16 14.43 -2.59
CA GLY A 133 3.56 13.19 -1.94
C GLY A 133 4.36 12.28 -2.85
N ILE A 134 5.23 11.49 -2.25
CA ILE A 134 5.95 10.40 -2.91
C ILE A 134 5.59 9.11 -2.20
N HIS A 135 5.23 8.10 -2.97
CA HIS A 135 4.81 6.79 -2.46
C HIS A 135 5.61 5.66 -3.10
N MET A 136 5.86 4.61 -2.34
CA MET A 136 6.29 3.32 -2.85
C MET A 136 5.57 2.18 -2.13
N HIS A 137 5.55 1.01 -2.78
CA HIS A 137 5.24 -0.25 -2.12
C HIS A 137 6.11 -1.33 -2.74
N THR A 138 7.01 -1.92 -1.97
CA THR A 138 8.08 -2.82 -2.47
C THR A 138 7.70 -4.30 -2.43
N GLY A 139 6.55 -4.65 -1.87
CA GLY A 139 6.05 -6.03 -1.81
C GLY A 139 5.51 -6.46 -0.46
N SER A 140 5.49 -7.77 -0.23
CA SER A 140 4.99 -8.38 1.01
C SER A 140 6.05 -9.29 1.63
N ASP A 141 5.89 -9.54 2.94
CA ASP A 141 6.75 -10.41 3.74
C ASP A 141 8.22 -9.91 3.80
N ILE A 142 8.38 -8.60 4.01
CA ILE A 142 9.67 -7.93 4.13
C ILE A 142 10.33 -8.37 5.44
N LEU A 143 11.49 -8.99 5.33
CA LEU A 143 12.36 -9.35 6.45
C LEU A 143 13.71 -8.63 6.40
N ASP A 144 14.15 -8.26 5.20
CA ASP A 144 15.40 -7.56 4.97
C ASP A 144 15.20 -6.05 5.12
N ILE A 145 15.49 -5.56 6.33
CA ILE A 145 15.38 -4.14 6.68
C ILE A 145 16.36 -3.30 5.86
N ASP A 146 17.57 -3.78 5.60
CA ASP A 146 18.58 -3.03 4.86
C ASP A 146 18.15 -2.81 3.40
N THR A 147 17.51 -3.80 2.79
CA THR A 147 16.94 -3.65 1.45
C THR A 147 15.76 -2.67 1.46
N PHE A 148 14.92 -2.68 2.48
CA PHE A 148 13.85 -1.70 2.61
C PHE A 148 14.42 -0.27 2.77
N LEU A 149 15.42 -0.08 3.63
CA LEU A 149 16.06 1.21 3.85
C LEU A 149 16.76 1.75 2.59
N ARG A 150 17.36 0.89 1.76
CA ARG A 150 17.88 1.33 0.44
C ARG A 150 16.77 1.84 -0.48
N ALA A 151 15.59 1.24 -0.44
CA ALA A 151 14.46 1.75 -1.20
C ALA A 151 13.98 3.11 -0.68
N THR A 152 14.04 3.35 0.64
CA THR A 152 13.68 4.66 1.21
C THR A 152 14.64 5.77 0.78
N GLU A 153 15.94 5.51 0.71
CA GLU A 153 16.93 6.48 0.21
C GLU A 153 16.63 6.92 -1.24
N ILE A 154 16.23 5.97 -2.08
CA ILE A 154 15.81 6.29 -3.46
C ILE A 154 14.61 7.24 -3.45
N LEU A 155 13.63 7.03 -2.56
CA LEU A 155 12.48 7.93 -2.47
C LEU A 155 12.86 9.31 -1.96
N PHE A 156 13.80 9.42 -1.04
CA PHE A 156 14.33 10.71 -0.60
C PHE A 156 14.97 11.47 -1.76
N ASP A 157 15.75 10.79 -2.59
CA ASP A 157 16.36 11.40 -3.77
C ASP A 157 15.33 11.82 -4.84
N VAL A 158 14.23 11.08 -4.95
CA VAL A 158 13.09 11.49 -5.80
C VAL A 158 12.38 12.70 -5.19
N ALA A 159 12.09 12.67 -3.89
CA ALA A 159 11.39 13.75 -3.21
C ALA A 159 12.13 15.09 -3.31
N LYS A 160 13.47 15.08 -3.21
CA LYS A 160 14.33 16.27 -3.38
C LYS A 160 14.20 16.95 -4.76
N GLN A 161 13.57 16.29 -5.73
CA GLN A 161 13.36 16.86 -7.08
C GLN A 161 12.04 17.66 -7.21
N PHE A 162 11.24 17.74 -6.14
CA PHE A 162 9.96 18.44 -6.08
C PHE A 162 9.91 19.34 -4.84
N ASP A 163 9.41 20.56 -5.00
CA ASP A 163 9.43 21.57 -3.93
C ASP A 163 8.22 21.51 -2.98
N ASP A 164 7.11 20.90 -3.44
CA ASP A 164 5.81 20.93 -2.77
C ASP A 164 5.51 19.67 -1.92
N ILE A 165 6.51 18.82 -1.64
CA ILE A 165 6.30 17.59 -0.88
C ILE A 165 5.85 17.90 0.55
N GLU A 166 4.79 17.23 0.97
CA GLU A 166 4.18 17.30 2.31
C GLU A 166 4.28 15.98 3.06
N PHE A 167 4.39 14.85 2.33
CA PHE A 167 4.53 13.53 2.93
C PHE A 167 5.31 12.56 2.03
N ILE A 168 5.87 11.54 2.66
CA ILE A 168 6.40 10.35 1.98
C ILE A 168 5.74 9.12 2.59
N ASP A 169 5.17 8.26 1.73
CA ASP A 169 4.54 7.01 2.11
C ASP A 169 5.38 5.83 1.61
N PHE A 170 5.89 5.04 2.54
CA PHE A 170 6.71 3.87 2.24
C PHE A 170 5.90 2.58 2.05
N GLY A 171 4.56 2.71 1.99
CA GLY A 171 3.69 1.54 1.86
C GLY A 171 3.77 0.63 3.08
N SER A 172 3.86 -0.64 2.85
CA SER A 172 4.02 -1.66 3.90
C SER A 172 4.59 -2.94 3.29
N GLY A 173 4.19 -4.07 3.79
CA GLY A 173 4.64 -5.40 3.41
C GLY A 173 5.29 -6.12 4.59
N PHE A 174 5.14 -5.58 5.80
CA PHE A 174 5.69 -6.18 7.02
C PHE A 174 5.14 -7.58 7.22
N LYS A 175 6.06 -8.51 7.52
CA LYS A 175 5.72 -9.92 7.68
C LYS A 175 5.12 -10.19 9.06
N VAL A 176 4.04 -10.99 9.07
CA VAL A 176 3.44 -11.57 10.28
C VAL A 176 3.90 -13.02 10.41
N PRO A 177 4.11 -13.54 11.60
CA PRO A 177 4.37 -14.97 11.79
C PRO A 177 3.06 -15.75 11.56
N TYR A 178 3.09 -16.76 10.66
CA TYR A 178 1.93 -17.58 10.33
C TYR A 178 1.91 -18.93 11.03
N LYS A 179 3.02 -19.35 11.57
CA LYS A 179 3.19 -20.64 12.27
C LYS A 179 4.20 -20.52 13.40
N GLU A 180 4.19 -21.49 14.31
CA GLU A 180 5.17 -21.56 15.39
C GLU A 180 6.61 -21.56 14.83
N GLY A 181 7.46 -20.73 15.41
CA GLY A 181 8.84 -20.56 14.99
C GLY A 181 9.04 -19.69 13.74
N ASP A 182 7.98 -19.13 13.17
CA ASP A 182 8.11 -18.16 12.08
C ASP A 182 8.55 -16.80 12.61
N ILE A 183 9.22 -16.02 11.78
CA ILE A 183 9.74 -14.70 12.13
C ILE A 183 8.87 -13.60 11.55
N SER A 184 8.76 -12.50 12.27
CA SER A 184 8.11 -11.25 11.81
C SER A 184 9.16 -10.21 11.42
N THR A 185 8.71 -9.14 10.75
CA THR A 185 9.54 -7.96 10.55
C THR A 185 9.87 -7.32 11.91
N ASP A 186 11.13 -7.01 12.14
CA ASP A 186 11.55 -6.24 13.32
C ASP A 186 11.20 -4.76 13.13
N ILE A 187 9.98 -4.40 13.59
CA ILE A 187 9.45 -3.05 13.47
C ILE A 187 10.19 -2.05 14.37
N GLU A 188 10.71 -2.50 15.51
CA GLU A 188 11.45 -1.62 16.42
C GLU A 188 12.78 -1.21 15.80
N GLN A 189 13.54 -2.18 15.27
CA GLN A 189 14.79 -1.91 14.57
C GLN A 189 14.55 -1.02 13.33
N LEU A 190 13.55 -1.35 12.52
CA LEU A 190 13.18 -0.55 11.35
C LEU A 190 12.83 0.88 11.77
N GLY A 191 11.99 1.04 12.80
CA GLY A 191 11.54 2.33 13.30
C GLY A 191 12.69 3.23 13.72
N VAL A 192 13.67 2.71 14.46
CA VAL A 192 14.86 3.46 14.90
C VAL A 192 15.65 3.93 13.67
N GLN A 193 16.07 3.01 12.81
CA GLN A 193 16.95 3.33 11.68
C GLN A 193 16.28 4.25 10.66
N LEU A 194 14.99 4.03 10.40
CA LEU A 194 14.27 4.88 9.43
C LEU A 194 14.01 6.28 10.00
N SER A 195 13.70 6.40 11.29
CA SER A 195 13.45 7.70 11.92
C SER A 195 14.71 8.59 11.86
N GLU A 196 15.88 8.03 12.10
CA GLU A 196 17.15 8.74 11.99
C GLU A 196 17.34 9.29 10.55
N ARG A 197 17.22 8.43 9.54
CA ARG A 197 17.39 8.81 8.14
C ARG A 197 16.34 9.79 7.65
N PHE A 198 15.09 9.62 8.10
CA PHE A 198 14.01 10.53 7.74
C PHE A 198 14.19 11.92 8.35
N ASN A 199 14.67 12.01 9.58
CA ASN A 199 15.00 13.28 10.20
C ASN A 199 16.16 14.00 9.47
N GLU A 200 17.20 13.26 9.09
CA GLU A 200 18.30 13.79 8.26
C GLU A 200 17.76 14.31 6.92
N PHE A 201 16.92 13.53 6.25
CA PHE A 201 16.27 13.95 5.02
C PHE A 201 15.44 15.23 5.19
N CYS A 202 14.64 15.36 6.26
CA CYS A 202 13.86 16.59 6.52
C CYS A 202 14.76 17.82 6.69
N VAL A 203 15.91 17.67 7.37
CA VAL A 203 16.89 18.74 7.49
C VAL A 203 17.48 19.14 6.13
N GLU A 204 17.86 18.16 5.29
CA GLU A 204 18.38 18.41 3.95
C GLU A 204 17.32 19.01 3.01
N TYR A 205 16.09 18.55 3.12
CA TYR A 205 14.96 19.06 2.33
C TYR A 205 14.53 20.46 2.76
N GLY A 206 14.89 20.86 3.99
CA GLY A 206 14.59 22.18 4.55
C GLY A 206 13.16 22.37 5.04
N LYS A 207 12.40 21.29 5.20
CA LYS A 207 10.99 21.31 5.61
C LYS A 207 10.66 20.03 6.39
N GLU A 208 9.90 20.15 7.47
CA GLU A 208 9.27 19.01 8.11
C GLU A 208 8.12 18.50 7.24
N ILE A 209 8.11 17.19 6.99
CA ILE A 209 7.07 16.51 6.24
C ILE A 209 6.55 15.30 7.02
N THR A 210 5.47 14.71 6.57
CA THR A 210 4.85 13.55 7.23
C THR A 210 5.43 12.24 6.71
N LEU A 211 5.86 11.38 7.63
CA LEU A 211 6.22 9.98 7.33
C LEU A 211 4.95 9.12 7.43
N MET A 212 4.67 8.33 6.39
CA MET A 212 3.48 7.49 6.30
C MET A 212 3.80 6.04 5.98
N PHE A 213 2.91 5.16 6.42
CA PHE A 213 2.91 3.72 6.11
C PHE A 213 1.49 3.22 5.90
N GLU A 214 1.35 2.13 5.13
CA GLU A 214 0.09 1.49 4.77
C GLU A 214 -0.04 0.05 5.34
N PRO A 215 0.16 -0.20 6.64
CA PRO A 215 0.01 -1.54 7.18
C PRO A 215 -1.44 -2.00 7.05
N GLY A 216 -1.63 -3.17 6.47
CA GLY A 216 -2.94 -3.81 6.36
C GLY A 216 -2.91 -5.17 7.07
N LYS A 217 -2.43 -6.18 6.36
CA LYS A 217 -2.28 -7.55 6.86
C LYS A 217 -1.58 -7.59 8.24
N PHE A 218 -0.52 -6.79 8.42
CA PHE A 218 0.25 -6.73 9.66
C PHE A 218 -0.63 -6.42 10.89
N LEU A 219 -1.68 -5.61 10.73
CA LEU A 219 -2.55 -5.20 11.83
C LEU A 219 -3.74 -6.16 12.08
N VAL A 220 -4.15 -6.94 11.08
CA VAL A 220 -5.42 -7.70 11.16
C VAL A 220 -5.30 -9.20 10.90
N SER A 221 -4.11 -9.72 10.60
CA SER A 221 -3.95 -11.15 10.28
C SER A 221 -4.37 -12.08 11.41
N GLU A 222 -4.23 -11.64 12.66
CA GLU A 222 -4.58 -12.42 13.86
C GLU A 222 -5.94 -12.01 14.45
N ALA A 223 -6.67 -11.10 13.76
CA ALA A 223 -7.91 -10.52 14.29
C ALA A 223 -9.16 -11.37 14.04
N GLY A 224 -9.05 -12.54 13.40
CA GLY A 224 -10.21 -13.36 13.04
C GLY A 224 -9.89 -14.83 12.91
N VAL A 225 -10.96 -15.61 12.93
CA VAL A 225 -10.93 -17.06 12.69
C VAL A 225 -11.88 -17.41 11.57
N PHE A 226 -11.50 -18.40 10.75
CA PHE A 226 -12.34 -18.94 9.71
C PHE A 226 -13.06 -20.19 10.25
N LEU A 227 -14.40 -20.13 10.29
CA LEU A 227 -15.23 -21.24 10.77
C LEU A 227 -15.83 -21.99 9.58
N ALA A 228 -15.69 -23.32 9.57
CA ALA A 228 -16.32 -24.19 8.60
C ALA A 228 -16.96 -25.40 9.30
N LYS A 229 -18.10 -25.83 8.78
CA LYS A 229 -18.81 -27.00 9.28
C LYS A 229 -18.43 -28.22 8.45
N VAL A 230 -18.11 -29.32 9.10
CA VAL A 230 -17.93 -30.61 8.42
C VAL A 230 -19.31 -31.19 8.07
N ASN A 231 -19.59 -31.33 6.78
CA ASN A 231 -20.84 -31.91 6.28
C ASN A 231 -20.78 -33.44 6.28
N VAL A 232 -19.64 -34.03 5.89
CA VAL A 232 -19.46 -35.48 5.84
C VAL A 232 -17.97 -35.84 5.95
N VAL A 233 -17.71 -36.96 6.57
CA VAL A 233 -16.39 -37.58 6.59
C VAL A 233 -16.43 -38.81 5.69
N LYS A 234 -15.50 -38.86 4.69
CA LYS A 234 -15.35 -39.98 3.79
C LYS A 234 -13.98 -40.61 4.00
N GLN A 235 -13.96 -41.90 4.23
CA GLN A 235 -12.73 -42.68 4.32
C GLN A 235 -12.53 -43.50 3.05
N THR A 236 -11.31 -43.46 2.51
CA THR A 236 -10.82 -44.37 1.47
C THR A 236 -9.83 -45.38 2.08
N THR A 237 -9.17 -46.17 1.29
CA THR A 237 -8.15 -47.14 1.77
C THR A 237 -6.92 -46.47 2.40
N SER A 238 -6.62 -45.22 2.05
CA SER A 238 -5.39 -44.50 2.48
C SER A 238 -5.61 -43.11 3.04
N THR A 239 -6.81 -42.55 2.88
CA THR A 239 -7.04 -41.10 3.18
C THR A 239 -8.43 -40.91 3.81
N VAL A 240 -8.49 -40.00 4.78
CA VAL A 240 -9.74 -39.53 5.35
C VAL A 240 -9.98 -38.09 4.82
N PHE A 241 -11.15 -37.88 4.24
CA PHE A 241 -11.59 -36.58 3.73
C PHE A 241 -12.67 -36.00 4.65
N ALA A 242 -12.46 -34.82 5.14
CA ALA A 242 -13.49 -34.00 5.80
C ALA A 242 -14.05 -33.01 4.76
N HIS A 243 -15.27 -33.24 4.30
CA HIS A 243 -15.95 -32.33 3.39
C HIS A 243 -16.64 -31.22 4.20
N VAL A 244 -16.27 -29.99 3.90
CA VAL A 244 -16.75 -28.81 4.62
C VAL A 244 -17.71 -27.98 3.75
N ASP A 245 -18.46 -27.09 4.38
CA ASP A 245 -19.36 -26.12 3.73
C ASP A 245 -18.63 -24.88 3.17
N SER A 246 -17.37 -25.05 2.85
CA SER A 246 -16.49 -24.00 2.34
C SER A 246 -15.65 -24.50 1.16
N GLY A 247 -15.04 -23.57 0.44
CA GLY A 247 -14.15 -23.84 -0.68
C GLY A 247 -13.05 -22.79 -0.82
N PHE A 248 -12.20 -22.96 -1.83
CA PHE A 248 -11.08 -22.07 -2.10
C PHE A 248 -11.46 -20.59 -2.30
N ASN A 249 -12.69 -20.32 -2.73
CA ASN A 249 -13.22 -18.97 -2.89
C ASN A 249 -13.34 -18.19 -1.57
N HIS A 250 -13.44 -18.88 -0.43
CA HIS A 250 -13.49 -18.25 0.90
C HIS A 250 -12.10 -18.04 1.51
N LEU A 251 -11.15 -18.94 1.23
CA LEU A 251 -9.77 -18.84 1.70
C LEU A 251 -8.82 -19.29 0.58
N VAL A 252 -8.49 -18.37 -0.33
CA VAL A 252 -7.75 -18.65 -1.55
C VAL A 252 -6.22 -18.78 -1.34
N ARG A 253 -5.68 -18.18 -0.30
CA ARG A 253 -4.23 -18.08 -0.08
C ARG A 253 -3.47 -19.41 -0.02
N PRO A 254 -3.97 -20.47 0.67
CA PRO A 254 -3.28 -21.76 0.66
C PRO A 254 -3.10 -22.33 -0.75
N MET A 255 -4.12 -22.22 -1.61
CA MET A 255 -4.09 -22.74 -2.96
C MET A 255 -3.17 -21.92 -3.88
N MET A 256 -3.20 -20.58 -3.80
CA MET A 256 -2.47 -19.70 -4.72
C MET A 256 -1.01 -19.48 -4.33
N TYR A 257 -0.72 -19.47 -3.04
CA TYR A 257 0.57 -19.02 -2.51
C TYR A 257 1.23 -20.01 -1.57
N ASP A 258 0.70 -21.22 -1.43
CA ASP A 258 1.14 -22.22 -0.45
C ASP A 258 1.20 -21.67 0.99
N SER A 259 0.32 -20.70 1.28
CA SER A 259 0.31 -20.01 2.57
C SER A 259 -0.27 -20.91 3.66
N TYR A 260 0.44 -20.96 4.78
CA TYR A 260 -0.06 -21.64 5.97
C TYR A 260 -1.06 -20.75 6.72
N HIS A 261 -2.11 -21.36 7.23
CA HIS A 261 -3.05 -20.80 8.20
C HIS A 261 -3.28 -21.82 9.31
N HIS A 262 -3.39 -21.37 10.56
CA HIS A 262 -3.63 -22.24 11.72
C HIS A 262 -4.98 -22.95 11.63
#